data_96b4805388e09f70ff71d6c91506c02d
#
_entry.id   96b4805388e09f70ff71d6c91506c02d
#
_cell.length_a   1.000
_cell.length_b   1.000
_cell.length_c   1.000
_cell.angle_alpha   90.00
_cell.angle_beta   90.00
_cell.angle_gamma   90.00
#
_symmetry.space_group_name_H-M   'P 1'
#
loop_
_entity.id
_entity.type
_entity.pdbx_description
1 polymer ?
#
loop_
_entity_poly.entity_id
_entity_poly.type
_entity_poly.pdbx_seq_one_letter_code
_entity_poly.pdbx_strand_id
1 'polypeptide(L)'
;TIKVAAIETGYGADMWKKVAEAFTAQTGIKVDLTTDKKLEDVIGPSMQGGDYPDVVHLATGREAALTEQFIKGNLIADITDVLSMTVPGESKKVSEKIAGGFTDTSLTNPYGDGKTYLAPMFYSPCGLFYNAGFLKEKGWDVPKTWDEMWELGEKAKAEGTYLFTYPTTGYFDAFFYALMYAAGGPEFFNKATHYTEGIWDTPEAKTCFDIVAKLASYTNPITPAQANDQDFTQNQQLVLDNKALFMPNGTWIVGEMAEAPRADGFEWGMTALPAVKAGGDGYSYTWF
;
A
#
# COMPACT_ATOMS: atom_id res chain seq x y z
N THR A 1 2.97 31.20 11.07
CA THR A 1 2.34 29.88 11.28
C THR A 1 2.08 29.25 9.93
N ILE A 2 2.34 27.96 9.82
CA ILE A 2 1.93 27.13 8.68
C ILE A 2 0.91 26.10 9.14
N LYS A 3 -0.03 25.73 8.27
CA LYS A 3 -1.03 24.70 8.50
C LYS A 3 -0.57 23.40 7.87
N VAL A 4 -0.47 22.35 8.68
CA VAL A 4 -0.07 21.00 8.21
C VAL A 4 -1.19 20.03 8.54
N ALA A 5 -1.65 19.31 7.55
CA ALA A 5 -2.65 18.26 7.70
C ALA A 5 -2.02 16.91 7.34
N ALA A 6 -2.02 15.96 8.26
CA ALA A 6 -1.38 14.67 8.06
C ALA A 6 -2.28 13.51 8.50
N ILE A 7 -2.31 12.46 7.68
CA ILE A 7 -3.09 11.28 8.00
C ILE A 7 -2.52 10.54 9.21
N GLU A 8 -3.38 10.14 10.12
CA GLU A 8 -3.07 9.28 11.26
C GLU A 8 -3.46 7.83 10.91
N THR A 9 -2.50 7.06 10.43
CA THR A 9 -2.67 5.64 10.12
C THR A 9 -1.74 4.78 10.98
N GLY A 10 -1.32 3.61 10.50
CA GLY A 10 -0.43 2.69 11.19
C GLY A 10 0.90 3.28 11.70
N TYR A 11 1.29 4.45 11.21
CA TYR A 11 2.48 5.19 11.70
C TYR A 11 2.17 6.19 12.83
N GLY A 12 0.88 6.45 13.12
CA GLY A 12 0.41 7.30 14.21
C GLY A 12 0.65 8.79 13.98
N ALA A 13 0.20 9.61 14.96
CA ALA A 13 0.33 11.06 14.96
C ALA A 13 1.61 11.57 15.64
N ASP A 14 2.25 10.76 16.49
CA ASP A 14 3.35 11.23 17.35
C ASP A 14 4.58 11.65 16.57
N MET A 15 4.85 11.01 15.44
CA MET A 15 5.93 11.41 14.55
C MET A 15 5.72 12.84 14.05
N TRP A 16 4.50 13.17 13.60
CA TRP A 16 4.16 14.50 13.08
C TRP A 16 4.25 15.58 14.17
N LYS A 17 3.84 15.28 15.41
CA LYS A 17 4.01 16.21 16.55
C LYS A 17 5.49 16.53 16.78
N LYS A 18 6.34 15.49 16.83
CA LYS A 18 7.80 15.66 17.00
C LYS A 18 8.43 16.45 15.84
N VAL A 19 8.02 16.20 14.59
CA VAL A 19 8.49 16.95 13.43
C VAL A 19 8.08 18.41 13.51
N ALA A 20 6.82 18.70 13.87
CA ALA A 20 6.31 20.07 14.04
C ALA A 20 7.03 20.83 15.15
N GLU A 21 7.30 20.18 16.30
CA GLU A 21 8.06 20.75 17.40
C GLU A 21 9.50 21.06 17.00
N ALA A 22 10.18 20.11 16.35
CA ALA A 22 11.55 20.28 15.89
C ALA A 22 11.68 21.39 14.84
N PHE A 23 10.74 21.44 13.88
CA PHE A 23 10.67 22.49 12.87
C PHE A 23 10.46 23.88 13.52
N THR A 24 9.53 23.97 14.45
CA THR A 24 9.28 25.22 15.18
C THR A 24 10.52 25.67 15.98
N ALA A 25 11.19 24.73 16.65
CA ALA A 25 12.40 25.04 17.43
C ALA A 25 13.54 25.52 16.53
N GLN A 26 13.68 24.97 15.34
CA GLN A 26 14.76 25.30 14.40
C GLN A 26 14.50 26.60 13.63
N THR A 27 13.24 26.90 13.29
CA THR A 27 12.89 27.98 12.37
C THR A 27 12.19 29.17 13.03
N GLY A 28 11.61 28.99 14.22
CA GLY A 28 10.70 29.94 14.85
C GLY A 28 9.29 29.98 14.21
N ILE A 29 9.04 29.19 13.16
CA ILE A 29 7.75 29.13 12.49
C ILE A 29 6.86 28.14 13.23
N LYS A 30 5.71 28.60 13.71
CA LYS A 30 4.72 27.73 14.36
C LYS A 30 4.03 26.83 13.33
N VAL A 31 3.76 25.60 13.75
CA VAL A 31 2.98 24.62 12.97
C VAL A 31 1.63 24.44 13.65
N ASP A 32 0.56 24.69 12.90
CA ASP A 32 -0.81 24.32 13.22
C ASP A 32 -1.07 22.94 12.59
N LEU A 33 -1.01 21.90 13.44
CA LEU A 33 -1.02 20.50 13.00
C LEU A 33 -2.38 19.88 13.21
N THR A 34 -2.99 19.41 12.13
CA THR A 34 -4.20 18.57 12.16
C THR A 34 -3.82 17.14 11.78
N THR A 35 -4.17 16.17 12.64
CA THR A 35 -4.02 14.74 12.33
C THR A 35 -5.33 14.01 12.58
N ASP A 36 -5.72 13.15 11.66
CA ASP A 36 -6.89 12.29 11.81
C ASP A 36 -6.78 11.07 10.87
N LYS A 37 -7.47 9.97 11.25
CA LYS A 37 -7.59 8.76 10.39
C LYS A 37 -8.48 9.00 9.19
N LYS A 38 -9.45 9.91 9.34
CA LYS A 38 -10.36 10.39 8.28
C LYS A 38 -10.05 11.83 7.94
N LEU A 39 -8.79 12.10 7.63
CA LEU A 39 -8.28 13.45 7.43
C LEU A 39 -9.09 14.22 6.39
N GLU A 40 -9.51 13.56 5.32
CA GLU A 40 -10.31 14.15 4.25
C GLU A 40 -11.63 14.73 4.75
N ASP A 41 -12.29 14.04 5.66
CA ASP A 41 -13.55 14.50 6.27
C ASP A 41 -13.33 15.71 7.19
N VAL A 42 -12.16 15.75 7.83
CA VAL A 42 -11.83 16.85 8.79
C VAL A 42 -11.46 18.13 8.05
N ILE A 43 -10.62 18.06 7.00
CA ILE A 43 -10.14 19.25 6.28
C ILE A 43 -11.05 19.65 5.12
N GLY A 44 -11.85 18.74 4.58
CA GLY A 44 -12.72 19.00 3.42
C GLY A 44 -13.67 20.20 3.58
N PRO A 45 -14.38 20.38 4.70
CA PRO A 45 -15.27 21.52 4.91
C PRO A 45 -14.58 22.88 4.89
N SER A 46 -13.39 23.01 5.51
CA SER A 46 -12.63 24.26 5.48
C SER A 46 -12.09 24.57 4.09
N MET A 47 -11.65 23.54 3.36
CA MET A 47 -11.18 23.68 1.98
C MET A 47 -12.27 24.12 1.02
N GLN A 48 -13.53 23.68 1.20
CA GLN A 48 -14.69 24.16 0.44
C GLN A 48 -14.93 25.66 0.68
N GLY A 49 -14.57 26.17 1.86
CA GLY A 49 -14.57 27.58 2.21
C GLY A 49 -13.36 28.38 1.69
N GLY A 50 -12.44 27.73 1.00
CA GLY A 50 -11.20 28.36 0.50
C GLY A 50 -10.06 28.39 1.51
N ASP A 51 -10.20 27.73 2.66
CA ASP A 51 -9.16 27.62 3.69
C ASP A 51 -8.40 26.29 3.55
N TYR A 52 -7.27 26.33 2.86
CA TYR A 52 -6.44 25.16 2.55
C TYR A 52 -5.27 25.03 3.56
N PRO A 53 -4.87 23.79 3.91
CA PRO A 53 -3.56 23.55 4.53
C PRO A 53 -2.43 23.98 3.59
N ASP A 54 -1.30 24.43 4.17
CA ASP A 54 -0.07 24.72 3.41
C ASP A 54 0.64 23.42 2.99
N VAL A 55 0.55 22.37 3.81
CA VAL A 55 1.11 21.06 3.55
C VAL A 55 0.09 19.98 3.89
N VAL A 56 -0.10 19.05 2.96
CA VAL A 56 -0.97 17.88 3.18
C VAL A 56 -0.15 16.61 2.99
N HIS A 57 -0.22 15.70 3.95
CA HIS A 57 0.34 14.36 3.87
C HIS A 57 -0.79 13.34 3.83
N LEU A 58 -0.91 12.66 2.70
CA LEU A 58 -1.87 11.59 2.44
C LEU A 58 -1.22 10.46 1.67
N ALA A 59 -1.68 9.24 1.91
CA ALA A 59 -1.40 8.13 1.00
C ALA A 59 -2.16 8.34 -0.32
N THR A 60 -1.59 7.88 -1.41
CA THR A 60 -2.25 7.86 -2.72
C THR A 60 -3.23 6.70 -2.82
N GLY A 61 -4.20 6.79 -3.75
CA GLY A 61 -5.18 5.73 -3.98
C GLY A 61 -6.21 5.54 -2.86
N ARG A 62 -6.39 6.54 -1.99
CA ARG A 62 -7.45 6.52 -0.98
C ARG A 62 -8.83 6.74 -1.63
N GLU A 63 -9.89 6.18 -1.03
CA GLU A 63 -11.25 6.22 -1.57
C GLU A 63 -11.76 7.66 -1.80
N ALA A 64 -11.48 8.59 -0.87
CA ALA A 64 -11.85 9.99 -1.03
C ALA A 64 -11.11 10.71 -2.16
N ALA A 65 -10.02 10.13 -2.68
CA ALA A 65 -9.25 10.61 -3.83
C ALA A 65 -8.86 12.10 -3.75
N LEU A 66 -8.58 12.60 -2.54
CA LEU A 66 -8.32 14.05 -2.34
C LEU A 66 -7.04 14.51 -3.05
N THR A 67 -5.97 13.70 -3.00
CA THR A 67 -4.71 13.99 -3.72
C THR A 67 -4.96 14.06 -5.22
N GLU A 68 -5.73 13.13 -5.76
CA GLU A 68 -6.09 13.06 -7.18
C GLU A 68 -6.97 14.27 -7.60
N GLN A 69 -7.85 14.74 -6.72
CA GLN A 69 -8.61 15.97 -6.94
C GLN A 69 -7.71 17.21 -6.98
N PHE A 70 -6.71 17.30 -6.11
CA PHE A 70 -5.73 18.39 -6.15
C PHE A 70 -4.93 18.37 -7.45
N ILE A 71 -4.50 17.22 -7.90
CA ILE A 71 -3.80 17.05 -9.19
C ILE A 71 -4.70 17.49 -10.32
N LYS A 72 -5.91 16.99 -10.40
CA LYS A 72 -6.89 17.32 -11.45
C LYS A 72 -7.25 18.81 -11.47
N GLY A 73 -7.30 19.43 -10.29
CA GLY A 73 -7.61 20.84 -10.12
C GLY A 73 -6.41 21.78 -10.33
N ASN A 74 -5.19 21.26 -10.58
CA ASN A 74 -3.94 22.02 -10.58
C ASN A 74 -3.74 22.83 -9.28
N LEU A 75 -4.02 22.22 -8.13
CA LEU A 75 -3.98 22.87 -6.81
C LEU A 75 -2.71 22.55 -6.02
N ILE A 76 -1.76 21.85 -6.62
CA ILE A 76 -0.48 21.48 -6.00
C ILE A 76 0.66 22.32 -6.57
N ALA A 77 1.59 22.69 -5.69
CA ALA A 77 2.72 23.54 -6.06
C ALA A 77 3.84 22.73 -6.73
N ASP A 78 4.55 23.34 -7.66
CA ASP A 78 5.83 22.84 -8.16
C ASP A 78 6.87 22.89 -7.01
N ILE A 79 7.39 21.75 -6.62
CA ILE A 79 8.40 21.59 -5.55
C ILE A 79 9.74 21.11 -6.08
N THR A 80 9.98 21.21 -7.39
CA THR A 80 11.23 20.76 -8.03
C THR A 80 12.47 21.38 -7.38
N ASP A 81 12.41 22.66 -7.04
CA ASP A 81 13.51 23.35 -6.40
C ASP A 81 13.82 22.81 -5.00
N VAL A 82 12.81 22.35 -4.27
CA VAL A 82 12.96 21.76 -2.93
C VAL A 82 13.88 20.53 -2.98
N LEU A 83 13.79 19.74 -4.05
CA LEU A 83 14.62 18.54 -4.20
C LEU A 83 16.12 18.86 -4.30
N SER A 84 16.46 20.05 -4.77
CA SER A 84 17.84 20.52 -4.90
C SER A 84 18.35 21.24 -3.65
N MET A 85 17.51 21.55 -2.68
CA MET A 85 17.88 22.20 -1.43
C MET A 85 18.68 21.25 -0.53
N THR A 86 19.61 21.82 0.21
CA THR A 86 20.35 21.10 1.24
C THR A 86 19.43 20.85 2.44
N VAL A 87 19.42 19.62 2.93
CA VAL A 87 18.68 19.27 4.16
C VAL A 87 19.23 20.05 5.34
N PRO A 88 18.39 20.77 6.11
CA PRO A 88 18.87 21.54 7.27
C PRO A 88 19.66 20.69 8.26
N GLY A 89 20.89 21.12 8.58
CA GLY A 89 21.78 20.39 9.46
C GLY A 89 22.58 19.24 8.84
N GLU A 90 22.42 19.00 7.54
CA GLU A 90 23.14 17.97 6.80
C GLU A 90 23.91 18.57 5.61
N SER A 91 24.79 17.76 4.99
CA SER A 91 25.47 18.13 3.73
C SER A 91 24.75 17.60 2.48
N LYS A 92 23.71 16.79 2.64
CA LYS A 92 22.99 16.12 1.56
C LYS A 92 21.83 16.97 1.04
N LYS A 93 21.53 16.83 -0.24
CA LYS A 93 20.32 17.39 -0.83
C LYS A 93 19.10 16.54 -0.47
N VAL A 94 17.90 17.14 -0.53
CA VAL A 94 16.64 16.42 -0.31
C VAL A 94 16.53 15.22 -1.27
N SER A 95 16.86 15.40 -2.56
CA SER A 95 16.83 14.31 -3.55
C SER A 95 17.77 13.14 -3.22
N GLU A 96 18.85 13.38 -2.48
CA GLU A 96 19.80 12.33 -2.06
C GLU A 96 19.31 11.53 -0.84
N LYS A 97 18.25 11.99 -0.19
CA LYS A 97 17.60 11.30 0.93
C LYS A 97 16.42 10.43 0.47
N ILE A 98 15.90 10.68 -0.72
CA ILE A 98 14.79 9.92 -1.29
C ILE A 98 15.35 8.67 -1.97
N ALA A 99 14.75 7.53 -1.71
CA ALA A 99 15.15 6.27 -2.36
C ALA A 99 15.00 6.38 -3.89
N GLY A 100 15.92 5.75 -4.62
CA GLY A 100 15.88 5.74 -6.09
C GLY A 100 14.60 5.14 -6.63
N GLY A 101 14.09 5.69 -7.73
CA GLY A 101 12.87 5.24 -8.40
C GLY A 101 11.57 5.89 -7.92
N PHE A 102 11.62 6.76 -6.90
CA PHE A 102 10.41 7.41 -6.36
C PHE A 102 10.26 8.89 -6.77
N THR A 103 11.26 9.51 -7.37
CA THR A 103 11.21 10.92 -7.78
C THR A 103 10.87 11.14 -9.24
N ASP A 104 10.87 10.10 -10.05
CA ASP A 104 10.58 10.15 -11.49
C ASP A 104 9.47 9.14 -11.84
N THR A 105 8.31 9.37 -11.27
CA THR A 105 7.12 8.54 -11.48
C THR A 105 5.97 9.40 -12.00
N SER A 106 5.00 8.78 -12.66
CA SER A 106 3.76 9.47 -13.06
C SER A 106 2.98 10.04 -11.87
N LEU A 107 3.25 9.56 -10.66
CA LEU A 107 2.64 10.07 -9.45
C LEU A 107 3.32 11.34 -8.94
N THR A 108 4.66 11.35 -8.88
CA THR A 108 5.42 12.54 -8.43
C THR A 108 5.47 13.64 -9.49
N ASN A 109 5.32 13.26 -10.77
CA ASN A 109 5.20 14.17 -11.93
C ASN A 109 3.87 13.91 -12.67
N PRO A 110 2.74 14.26 -12.07
CA PRO A 110 1.42 13.90 -12.62
C PRO A 110 1.05 14.62 -13.90
N TYR A 111 1.73 15.73 -14.24
CA TYR A 111 1.45 16.50 -15.45
C TYR A 111 2.39 16.17 -16.63
N GLY A 112 3.39 15.32 -16.42
CA GLY A 112 4.32 14.92 -17.48
C GLY A 112 5.21 16.05 -18.01
N ASP A 113 5.39 17.13 -17.25
CA ASP A 113 6.15 18.33 -17.64
C ASP A 113 7.61 18.32 -17.13
N GLY A 114 8.05 17.21 -16.53
CA GLY A 114 9.38 17.04 -15.97
C GLY A 114 9.60 17.68 -14.61
N LYS A 115 8.54 18.19 -13.98
CA LYS A 115 8.58 18.81 -12.66
C LYS A 115 8.04 17.88 -11.58
N THR A 116 8.45 18.12 -10.35
CA THR A 116 7.98 17.35 -9.19
C THR A 116 6.94 18.15 -8.42
N TYR A 117 5.81 17.53 -8.13
CA TYR A 117 4.69 18.13 -7.42
C TYR A 117 4.32 17.38 -6.13
N LEU A 118 4.61 16.09 -6.06
CA LEU A 118 4.42 15.29 -4.86
C LEU A 118 5.76 14.78 -4.35
N ALA A 119 6.06 15.04 -3.06
CA ALA A 119 7.25 14.53 -2.40
C ALA A 119 6.95 13.17 -1.75
N PRO A 120 7.62 12.08 -2.18
CA PRO A 120 7.49 10.80 -1.49
C PRO A 120 8.16 10.93 -0.11
N MET A 121 7.42 10.57 0.94
CA MET A 121 7.92 10.65 2.30
C MET A 121 8.15 9.27 2.90
N PHE A 122 7.21 8.36 2.70
CA PHE A 122 7.29 6.97 3.12
C PHE A 122 7.06 6.07 1.92
N TYR A 123 7.64 4.89 1.95
CA TYR A 123 7.18 3.79 1.13
C TYR A 123 6.93 2.57 2.01
N SER A 124 5.90 1.84 1.68
CA SER A 124 5.54 0.62 2.39
C SER A 124 5.52 -0.54 1.42
N PRO A 125 6.45 -1.49 1.56
CA PRO A 125 6.36 -2.73 0.80
C PRO A 125 5.03 -3.44 1.08
N CYS A 126 4.34 -3.81 0.01
CA CYS A 126 3.13 -4.62 0.06
C CYS A 126 3.47 -6.03 -0.42
N GLY A 127 2.79 -7.00 0.14
CA GLY A 127 3.00 -8.40 -0.19
C GLY A 127 1.93 -9.28 0.45
N LEU A 128 2.19 -10.56 0.50
CA LEU A 128 1.34 -11.49 1.21
C LEU A 128 1.81 -11.61 2.66
N PHE A 129 0.95 -11.22 3.57
CA PHE A 129 1.16 -11.35 5.01
C PHE A 129 0.51 -12.64 5.52
N TYR A 130 1.18 -13.29 6.47
CA TYR A 130 0.77 -14.59 6.99
C TYR A 130 1.28 -14.82 8.42
N ASN A 131 0.76 -15.86 9.09
CA ASN A 131 1.28 -16.31 10.38
C ASN A 131 2.44 -17.29 10.14
N ALA A 132 3.68 -16.81 10.29
CA ALA A 132 4.88 -17.62 10.13
C ALA A 132 5.00 -18.70 11.20
N GLY A 133 4.56 -18.44 12.43
CA GLY A 133 4.50 -19.42 13.52
C GLY A 133 3.61 -20.60 13.16
N PHE A 134 2.43 -20.33 12.59
CA PHE A 134 1.50 -21.39 12.18
C PHE A 134 2.05 -22.25 11.03
N LEU A 135 2.60 -21.64 9.98
CA LEU A 135 3.22 -22.40 8.89
C LEU A 135 4.35 -23.29 9.40
N LYS A 136 5.20 -22.77 10.30
CA LYS A 136 6.29 -23.51 10.93
C LYS A 136 5.78 -24.69 11.78
N GLU A 137 4.74 -24.46 12.57
CA GLU A 137 4.09 -25.51 13.38
C GLU A 137 3.58 -26.67 12.51
N LYS A 138 2.97 -26.33 11.37
CA LYS A 138 2.45 -27.31 10.40
C LYS A 138 3.53 -27.94 9.53
N GLY A 139 4.75 -27.44 9.54
CA GLY A 139 5.81 -27.88 8.62
C GLY A 139 5.50 -27.51 7.16
N TRP A 140 4.82 -26.38 6.94
CA TRP A 140 4.47 -25.90 5.63
C TRP A 140 5.45 -24.81 5.17
N ASP A 141 5.96 -24.95 3.97
CA ASP A 141 6.83 -23.95 3.35
C ASP A 141 6.00 -22.79 2.76
N VAL A 142 6.62 -21.60 2.72
CA VAL A 142 6.05 -20.43 2.01
C VAL A 142 6.14 -20.67 0.52
N PRO A 143 5.01 -20.66 -0.22
CA PRO A 143 4.99 -20.95 -1.64
C PRO A 143 5.79 -19.92 -2.46
N LYS A 144 6.58 -20.40 -3.41
CA LYS A 144 7.36 -19.59 -4.35
C LYS A 144 6.74 -19.54 -5.75
N THR A 145 5.87 -20.50 -6.04
CA THR A 145 5.13 -20.60 -7.31
C THR A 145 3.63 -20.73 -7.05
N TRP A 146 2.81 -20.46 -8.07
CA TRP A 146 1.37 -20.64 -7.95
C TRP A 146 0.98 -22.11 -7.83
N ASP A 147 1.77 -23.03 -8.39
CA ASP A 147 1.52 -24.49 -8.20
C ASP A 147 1.70 -24.88 -6.73
N GLU A 148 2.78 -24.44 -6.08
CA GLU A 148 3.00 -24.64 -4.64
C GLU A 148 1.89 -23.95 -3.81
N MET A 149 1.40 -22.78 -4.25
CA MET A 149 0.29 -22.09 -3.62
C MET A 149 -0.99 -22.93 -3.64
N TRP A 150 -1.27 -23.59 -4.78
CA TRP A 150 -2.44 -24.47 -4.88
C TRP A 150 -2.30 -25.73 -4.03
N GLU A 151 -1.12 -26.34 -3.99
CA GLU A 151 -0.83 -27.47 -3.09
C GLU A 151 -1.03 -27.10 -1.62
N LEU A 152 -0.57 -25.91 -1.22
CA LEU A 152 -0.80 -25.41 0.13
C LEU A 152 -2.28 -25.13 0.38
N GLY A 153 -3.00 -24.64 -0.61
CA GLY A 153 -4.45 -24.45 -0.54
C GLY A 153 -5.23 -25.73 -0.26
N GLU A 154 -4.83 -26.86 -0.85
CA GLU A 154 -5.43 -28.17 -0.54
C GLU A 154 -5.10 -28.63 0.88
N LYS A 155 -3.86 -28.42 1.35
CA LYS A 155 -3.48 -28.68 2.74
C LYS A 155 -4.31 -27.84 3.71
N ALA A 156 -4.49 -26.55 3.41
CA ALA A 156 -5.31 -25.65 4.23
C ALA A 156 -6.76 -26.15 4.34
N LYS A 157 -7.37 -26.54 3.23
CA LYS A 157 -8.73 -27.11 3.21
C LYS A 157 -8.83 -28.36 4.06
N ALA A 158 -7.83 -29.25 4.00
CA ALA A 158 -7.81 -30.49 4.81
C ALA A 158 -7.76 -30.19 6.32
N GLU A 159 -7.15 -29.08 6.71
CA GLU A 159 -7.06 -28.60 8.10
C GLU A 159 -8.25 -27.68 8.51
N GLY A 160 -9.21 -27.47 7.62
CA GLY A 160 -10.39 -26.64 7.90
C GLY A 160 -10.13 -25.13 7.90
N THR A 161 -9.06 -24.68 7.23
CA THR A 161 -8.78 -23.28 7.01
C THR A 161 -8.78 -22.92 5.51
N TYR A 162 -8.64 -21.64 5.19
CA TYR A 162 -8.61 -21.13 3.82
C TYR A 162 -7.21 -20.63 3.45
N LEU A 163 -6.89 -20.68 2.17
CA LEU A 163 -5.61 -20.18 1.68
C LEU A 163 -5.51 -18.65 1.73
N PHE A 164 -6.63 -17.96 1.47
CA PHE A 164 -6.58 -16.53 1.16
C PHE A 164 -7.75 -15.73 1.74
N THR A 165 -7.48 -14.49 2.04
CA THR A 165 -8.43 -13.42 2.31
C THR A 165 -7.83 -12.10 1.80
N TYR A 166 -8.62 -11.02 1.75
CA TYR A 166 -8.13 -9.66 1.47
C TYR A 166 -8.95 -8.63 2.26
N PRO A 167 -8.31 -7.54 2.75
CA PRO A 167 -9.01 -6.54 3.58
C PRO A 167 -10.11 -5.79 2.80
N THR A 168 -9.74 -5.11 1.72
CA THR A 168 -10.65 -4.39 0.82
C THR A 168 -10.21 -4.59 -0.63
N THR A 169 -11.00 -4.06 -1.58
CA THR A 169 -10.65 -4.07 -3.01
C THR A 169 -9.33 -3.37 -3.29
N GLY A 170 -9.00 -2.28 -2.59
CA GLY A 170 -7.73 -1.57 -2.78
C GLY A 170 -6.49 -2.41 -2.44
N TYR A 171 -6.58 -3.29 -1.44
CA TYR A 171 -5.50 -4.24 -1.16
C TYR A 171 -5.42 -5.34 -2.23
N PHE A 172 -6.54 -5.70 -2.83
CA PHE A 172 -6.56 -6.63 -3.94
C PHE A 172 -5.96 -5.99 -5.21
N ASP A 173 -6.11 -4.68 -5.41
CA ASP A 173 -5.45 -3.94 -6.48
C ASP A 173 -3.92 -4.02 -6.35
N ALA A 174 -3.38 -3.82 -5.16
CA ALA A 174 -1.94 -3.97 -4.90
C ALA A 174 -1.42 -5.38 -5.23
N PHE A 175 -2.20 -6.41 -4.89
CA PHE A 175 -1.95 -7.78 -5.28
C PHE A 175 -1.97 -7.94 -6.80
N PHE A 176 -2.98 -7.39 -7.48
CA PHE A 176 -3.16 -7.55 -8.92
C PHE A 176 -2.08 -6.82 -9.73
N TYR A 177 -1.60 -5.65 -9.26
CA TYR A 177 -0.47 -4.95 -9.88
C TYR A 177 0.81 -5.79 -9.85
N ALA A 178 1.13 -6.39 -8.72
CA ALA A 178 2.29 -7.28 -8.61
C ALA A 178 2.14 -8.53 -9.49
N LEU A 179 0.92 -9.09 -9.58
CA LEU A 179 0.61 -10.23 -10.45
C LEU A 179 0.79 -9.88 -11.93
N MET A 180 0.29 -8.73 -12.37
CA MET A 180 0.47 -8.26 -13.75
C MET A 180 1.95 -8.12 -14.11
N TYR A 181 2.73 -7.54 -13.20
CA TYR A 181 4.17 -7.40 -13.43
C TYR A 181 4.87 -8.76 -13.51
N ALA A 182 4.51 -9.70 -12.64
CA ALA A 182 5.04 -11.06 -12.66
C ALA A 182 4.67 -11.83 -13.95
N ALA A 183 3.47 -11.59 -14.48
CA ALA A 183 2.97 -12.27 -15.68
C ALA A 183 3.62 -11.77 -16.97
N GLY A 184 3.79 -10.46 -17.12
CA GLY A 184 4.19 -9.85 -18.39
C GLY A 184 5.31 -8.82 -18.33
N GLY A 185 5.88 -8.59 -17.14
CA GLY A 185 6.96 -7.63 -16.95
C GLY A 185 6.53 -6.16 -17.10
N PRO A 186 7.51 -5.24 -17.18
CA PRO A 186 7.23 -3.80 -17.17
C PRO A 186 6.45 -3.33 -18.42
N GLU A 187 6.65 -3.95 -19.56
CA GLU A 187 5.95 -3.54 -20.79
C GLU A 187 4.45 -3.85 -20.71
N PHE A 188 4.09 -5.06 -20.30
CA PHE A 188 2.70 -5.46 -20.10
C PHE A 188 2.05 -4.60 -19.01
N PHE A 189 2.73 -4.44 -17.88
CA PHE A 189 2.24 -3.63 -16.76
C PHE A 189 1.94 -2.19 -17.20
N ASN A 190 2.87 -1.53 -17.90
CA ASN A 190 2.66 -0.18 -18.39
C ASN A 190 1.49 -0.08 -19.38
N LYS A 191 1.39 -1.01 -20.33
CA LYS A 191 0.28 -1.03 -21.29
C LYS A 191 -1.07 -1.25 -20.58
N ALA A 192 -1.12 -2.14 -19.60
CA ALA A 192 -2.34 -2.45 -18.85
C ALA A 192 -2.80 -1.26 -18.01
N THR A 193 -1.90 -0.62 -17.27
CA THR A 193 -2.20 0.55 -16.44
C THR A 193 -2.51 1.82 -17.24
N HIS A 194 -2.14 1.87 -18.52
CA HIS A 194 -2.51 2.95 -19.46
C HIS A 194 -3.67 2.57 -20.38
N TYR A 195 -4.36 1.47 -20.11
CA TYR A 195 -5.55 1.02 -20.86
C TYR A 195 -5.31 0.90 -22.37
N THR A 196 -4.13 0.42 -22.79
CA THR A 196 -3.82 0.20 -24.19
C THR A 196 -4.84 -0.75 -24.80
N GLU A 197 -5.37 -0.40 -25.97
CA GLU A 197 -6.37 -1.21 -26.69
C GLU A 197 -5.87 -2.64 -26.90
N GLY A 198 -6.72 -3.63 -26.63
CA GLY A 198 -6.44 -5.07 -26.78
C GLY A 198 -5.53 -5.66 -25.71
N ILE A 199 -5.04 -4.90 -24.73
CA ILE A 199 -4.11 -5.40 -23.71
C ILE A 199 -4.71 -6.54 -22.89
N TRP A 200 -6.01 -6.51 -22.66
CA TRP A 200 -6.72 -7.52 -21.88
C TRP A 200 -7.03 -8.81 -22.64
N ASP A 201 -6.82 -8.83 -23.95
CA ASP A 201 -6.96 -10.02 -24.83
C ASP A 201 -5.63 -10.80 -24.96
N THR A 202 -4.61 -10.43 -24.20
CA THR A 202 -3.28 -11.05 -24.24
C THR A 202 -3.19 -12.31 -23.37
N PRO A 203 -2.23 -13.23 -23.66
CA PRO A 203 -1.97 -14.39 -22.82
C PRO A 203 -1.58 -14.03 -21.38
N GLU A 204 -0.88 -12.92 -21.18
CA GLU A 204 -0.47 -12.40 -19.88
C GLU A 204 -1.69 -12.00 -19.04
N ALA A 205 -2.62 -11.27 -19.65
CA ALA A 205 -3.88 -10.91 -19.01
C ALA A 205 -4.70 -12.15 -18.64
N LYS A 206 -4.83 -13.09 -19.58
CA LYS A 206 -5.51 -14.37 -19.32
C LYS A 206 -4.89 -15.10 -18.14
N THR A 207 -3.57 -15.16 -18.06
CA THR A 207 -2.85 -15.80 -16.94
C THR A 207 -3.22 -15.15 -15.62
N CYS A 208 -3.26 -13.80 -15.55
CA CYS A 208 -3.66 -13.09 -14.36
C CYS A 208 -5.10 -13.44 -13.93
N PHE A 209 -6.04 -13.43 -14.86
CA PHE A 209 -7.44 -13.75 -14.57
C PHE A 209 -7.66 -15.23 -14.22
N ASP A 210 -6.94 -16.16 -14.82
CA ASP A 210 -6.98 -17.58 -14.48
C ASP A 210 -6.51 -17.82 -13.03
N ILE A 211 -5.43 -17.14 -12.60
CA ILE A 211 -4.93 -17.20 -11.23
C ILE A 211 -5.96 -16.64 -10.26
N VAL A 212 -6.53 -15.46 -10.55
CA VAL A 212 -7.55 -14.83 -9.71
C VAL A 212 -8.80 -15.71 -9.60
N ALA A 213 -9.28 -16.26 -10.71
CA ALA A 213 -10.44 -17.14 -10.74
C ALA A 213 -10.21 -18.40 -9.89
N LYS A 214 -9.01 -18.99 -9.98
CA LYS A 214 -8.65 -20.13 -9.14
C LYS A 214 -8.52 -19.75 -7.67
N LEU A 215 -7.89 -18.60 -7.38
CA LEU A 215 -7.72 -18.10 -6.02
C LEU A 215 -9.06 -17.84 -5.31
N ALA A 216 -10.08 -17.42 -6.06
CA ALA A 216 -11.42 -17.22 -5.51
C ALA A 216 -11.98 -18.50 -4.85
N SER A 217 -11.67 -19.69 -5.40
CA SER A 217 -12.10 -20.98 -4.82
C SER A 217 -11.36 -21.36 -3.52
N TYR A 218 -10.29 -20.69 -3.20
CA TYR A 218 -9.48 -20.85 -1.99
C TYR A 218 -9.62 -19.68 -1.00
N THR A 219 -10.41 -18.67 -1.37
CA THR A 219 -10.66 -17.49 -0.53
C THR A 219 -11.71 -17.82 0.53
N ASN A 220 -11.50 -17.34 1.76
CA ASN A 220 -12.49 -17.50 2.81
C ASN A 220 -13.81 -16.82 2.37
N PRO A 221 -14.95 -17.54 2.36
CA PRO A 221 -16.19 -17.08 1.76
C PRO A 221 -16.82 -15.87 2.44
N ILE A 222 -16.43 -15.54 3.68
CA ILE A 222 -16.91 -14.33 4.35
C ILE A 222 -16.22 -13.06 3.81
N THR A 223 -15.03 -13.20 3.20
CA THR A 223 -14.18 -12.09 2.78
C THR A 223 -14.91 -11.03 1.95
N PRO A 224 -15.68 -11.37 0.88
CA PRO A 224 -16.33 -10.35 0.07
C PRO A 224 -17.35 -9.49 0.84
N ALA A 225 -18.03 -10.08 1.82
CA ALA A 225 -19.00 -9.35 2.64
C ALA A 225 -18.35 -8.35 3.61
N GLN A 226 -17.11 -8.61 4.02
CA GLN A 226 -16.35 -7.79 4.96
C GLN A 226 -15.30 -6.89 4.28
N ALA A 227 -15.16 -6.98 2.95
CA ALA A 227 -14.16 -6.23 2.19
C ALA A 227 -14.61 -4.78 1.92
N ASN A 228 -14.84 -4.01 2.98
CA ASN A 228 -15.28 -2.62 2.97
C ASN A 228 -14.58 -1.82 4.08
N ASP A 229 -14.67 -0.50 4.04
CA ASP A 229 -13.98 0.40 4.96
C ASP A 229 -14.39 0.27 6.43
N GLN A 230 -15.53 -0.33 6.71
CA GLN A 230 -16.01 -0.51 8.09
C GLN A 230 -15.54 -1.84 8.68
N ASP A 231 -15.48 -2.89 7.87
CA ASP A 231 -15.30 -4.27 8.32
C ASP A 231 -13.95 -4.90 7.92
N PHE A 232 -13.11 -4.20 7.16
CA PHE A 232 -11.86 -4.75 6.60
C PHE A 232 -10.92 -5.39 7.63
N THR A 233 -10.91 -4.87 8.86
CA THR A 233 -10.11 -5.44 9.96
C THR A 233 -10.60 -6.83 10.36
N GLN A 234 -11.87 -7.18 10.12
CA GLN A 234 -12.38 -8.53 10.34
C GLN A 234 -11.75 -9.53 9.35
N ASN A 235 -11.49 -9.11 8.10
CA ASN A 235 -10.75 -9.94 7.15
C ASN A 235 -9.28 -10.09 7.55
N GLN A 236 -8.65 -9.06 8.08
CA GLN A 236 -7.30 -9.15 8.64
C GLN A 236 -7.25 -10.10 9.84
N GLN A 237 -8.27 -10.07 10.68
CA GLN A 237 -8.41 -10.96 11.82
C GLN A 237 -8.44 -12.45 11.44
N LEU A 238 -8.93 -12.79 10.22
CA LEU A 238 -8.91 -14.18 9.74
C LEU A 238 -7.50 -14.76 9.68
N VAL A 239 -6.50 -13.94 9.36
CA VAL A 239 -5.10 -14.39 9.36
C VAL A 239 -4.56 -14.52 10.78
N LEU A 240 -4.89 -13.59 11.66
CA LEU A 240 -4.49 -13.65 13.06
C LEU A 240 -5.07 -14.88 13.78
N ASP A 241 -6.25 -15.32 13.37
CA ASP A 241 -6.96 -16.49 13.93
C ASP A 241 -6.64 -17.82 13.21
N ASN A 242 -5.74 -17.82 12.23
CA ASN A 242 -5.45 -18.97 11.36
C ASN A 242 -6.65 -19.48 10.56
N LYS A 243 -7.65 -18.62 10.28
CA LYS A 243 -8.81 -18.91 9.44
C LYS A 243 -8.58 -18.62 7.96
N ALA A 244 -7.50 -17.91 7.65
CA ALA A 244 -6.92 -17.75 6.33
C ALA A 244 -5.40 -17.73 6.47
N LEU A 245 -4.67 -18.25 5.47
CA LEU A 245 -3.21 -18.30 5.54
C LEU A 245 -2.57 -16.98 5.09
N PHE A 246 -3.02 -16.42 3.97
CA PHE A 246 -2.43 -15.23 3.36
C PHE A 246 -3.44 -14.12 3.15
N MET A 247 -2.96 -12.88 3.26
CA MET A 247 -3.67 -11.68 2.80
C MET A 247 -2.71 -10.70 2.14
N PRO A 248 -3.11 -10.02 1.05
CA PRO A 248 -2.36 -8.87 0.54
C PRO A 248 -2.48 -7.73 1.55
N ASN A 249 -1.36 -7.14 1.91
CA ASN A 249 -1.31 -6.01 2.84
C ASN A 249 0.03 -5.28 2.70
N GLY A 250 0.24 -4.24 3.49
CA GLY A 250 1.50 -3.53 3.61
C GLY A 250 2.07 -3.58 5.02
N THR A 251 3.28 -3.09 5.19
CA THR A 251 4.01 -3.15 6.47
C THR A 251 3.32 -2.43 7.63
N TRP A 252 2.34 -1.58 7.37
CA TRP A 252 1.50 -0.93 8.39
C TRP A 252 0.61 -1.89 9.18
N ILE A 253 0.30 -3.10 8.65
CA ILE A 253 -0.58 -4.07 9.28
C ILE A 253 -0.11 -4.44 10.70
N VAL A 254 1.19 -4.46 10.93
CA VAL A 254 1.79 -4.80 12.23
C VAL A 254 1.33 -3.80 13.30
N GLY A 255 1.36 -2.50 12.98
CA GLY A 255 0.88 -1.45 13.88
C GLY A 255 -0.65 -1.38 13.97
N GLU A 256 -1.32 -1.52 12.83
CA GLU A 256 -2.78 -1.46 12.75
C GLU A 256 -3.47 -2.55 13.58
N MET A 257 -2.89 -3.75 13.59
CA MET A 257 -3.42 -4.90 14.34
C MET A 257 -2.66 -5.19 15.64
N ALA A 258 -1.87 -4.23 16.17
CA ALA A 258 -1.02 -4.46 17.34
C ALA A 258 -1.80 -4.98 18.56
N GLU A 259 -2.97 -4.39 18.83
CA GLU A 259 -3.82 -4.71 19.99
C GLU A 259 -4.84 -5.83 19.68
N ALA A 260 -4.90 -6.33 18.45
CA ALA A 260 -5.85 -7.36 18.08
C ALA A 260 -5.48 -8.72 18.69
N PRO A 261 -6.45 -9.49 19.19
CA PRO A 261 -6.21 -10.86 19.64
C PRO A 261 -5.70 -11.71 18.49
N ARG A 262 -4.89 -12.71 18.81
CA ARG A 262 -4.29 -13.59 17.81
C ARG A 262 -4.06 -14.99 18.35
N ALA A 263 -3.91 -15.95 17.45
CA ALA A 263 -3.61 -17.32 17.79
C ALA A 263 -2.29 -17.44 18.57
N ASP A 264 -2.19 -18.45 19.42
CA ASP A 264 -0.95 -18.75 20.15
C ASP A 264 0.20 -19.00 19.18
N GLY A 265 1.38 -18.48 19.51
CA GLY A 265 2.57 -18.61 18.66
C GLY A 265 2.51 -17.81 17.35
N PHE A 266 1.62 -16.83 17.24
CA PHE A 266 1.53 -15.97 16.07
C PHE A 266 2.83 -15.18 15.86
N GLU A 267 3.38 -15.28 14.67
CA GLU A 267 4.52 -14.49 14.21
C GLU A 267 4.20 -13.91 12.83
N TRP A 268 4.40 -12.58 12.65
CA TRP A 268 4.24 -11.99 11.35
C TRP A 268 5.28 -12.49 10.34
N GLY A 269 4.81 -12.95 9.20
CA GLY A 269 5.61 -13.20 8.01
C GLY A 269 5.11 -12.35 6.85
N MET A 270 6.01 -12.02 5.94
CA MET A 270 5.71 -11.33 4.69
C MET A 270 6.49 -12.00 3.55
N THR A 271 5.84 -12.19 2.42
CA THR A 271 6.47 -12.68 1.20
C THR A 271 5.98 -11.91 -0.03
N ALA A 272 6.78 -11.90 -1.08
CA ALA A 272 6.30 -11.46 -2.40
C ALA A 272 5.22 -12.41 -2.91
N LEU A 273 4.47 -11.98 -3.93
CA LEU A 273 3.58 -12.89 -4.65
C LEU A 273 4.41 -14.00 -5.31
N PRO A 274 3.86 -15.22 -5.38
CA PRO A 274 4.53 -16.33 -6.06
C PRO A 274 4.85 -16.01 -7.52
N ALA A 275 5.92 -16.58 -8.04
CA ALA A 275 6.27 -16.48 -9.45
C ALA A 275 5.19 -17.10 -10.33
N VAL A 276 4.86 -16.43 -11.43
CA VAL A 276 3.89 -16.93 -12.43
C VAL A 276 4.49 -18.04 -13.29
N LYS A 277 5.81 -17.98 -13.52
CA LYS A 277 6.56 -18.97 -14.30
C LYS A 277 7.55 -19.68 -13.39
N ALA A 278 7.75 -20.97 -13.62
CA ALA A 278 8.77 -21.74 -12.92
C ALA A 278 10.15 -21.11 -13.16
N GLY A 279 10.90 -20.89 -12.05
CA GLY A 279 12.20 -20.23 -12.06
C GLY A 279 12.15 -18.71 -12.24
N GLY A 280 10.97 -18.10 -12.27
CA GLY A 280 10.80 -16.67 -12.27
C GLY A 280 10.89 -16.06 -10.85
N ASP A 281 10.85 -14.74 -10.80
CA ASP A 281 10.87 -13.99 -9.56
C ASP A 281 9.45 -13.75 -9.02
N GLY A 282 9.33 -13.65 -7.71
CA GLY A 282 8.16 -13.10 -7.02
C GLY A 282 8.25 -11.58 -6.96
N TYR A 283 7.11 -10.91 -7.10
CA TYR A 283 7.04 -9.46 -7.07
C TYR A 283 6.12 -8.95 -5.96
N SER A 284 6.42 -7.75 -5.51
CA SER A 284 5.61 -7.00 -4.56
C SER A 284 5.24 -5.65 -5.15
N TYR A 285 4.17 -5.07 -4.66
CA TYR A 285 3.81 -3.69 -4.89
C TYR A 285 4.30 -2.82 -3.73
N THR A 286 4.55 -1.54 -3.99
CA THR A 286 4.96 -0.59 -2.97
C THR A 286 4.08 0.65 -3.07
N TRP A 287 3.50 1.07 -1.94
CA TRP A 287 2.81 2.35 -1.81
C TRP A 287 3.73 3.42 -1.20
N PHE A 288 3.54 4.65 -1.66
CA PHE A 288 4.23 5.84 -1.15
C PHE A 288 3.37 7.10 -1.29
#